data_6fd6000048bfbf4300ff2e8078ef9d37
#
_entry.id   6fd6000048bfbf4300ff2e8078ef9d37
#
_cell.length_a   1.000
_cell.length_b   1.000
_cell.length_c   1.000
_cell.angle_alpha   90.00
_cell.angle_beta   90.00
_cell.angle_gamma   90.00
#
_symmetry.space_group_name_H-M   'P 1'
#
loop_
_entity.id
_entity.type
_entity.pdbx_description
1 polymer ?
#
loop_
_entity_poly.entity_id
_entity_poly.type
_entity_poly.pdbx_seq_one_letter_code
_entity_poly.pdbx_strand_id
1 'polypeptide(L)' 'MVSIGSRVTIQEADFDPETYHLVGATEADPRNGRISHESPIGHALMDKKVGQIAEAETPGGKIKFKIISIE' A
#
# COMPACT_ATOMS: atom_id res chain seq x y z
N MET A 1 -1.49 1.45 -12.78
CA MET A 1 -2.28 1.13 -11.58
C MET A 1 -1.58 0.05 -10.76
N VAL A 2 -1.86 0.01 -9.49
CA VAL A 2 -1.18 -0.90 -8.57
C VAL A 2 -1.54 -2.35 -8.84
N SER A 3 -0.53 -3.21 -8.92
CA SER A 3 -0.70 -4.65 -9.11
C SER A 3 0.37 -5.39 -8.29
N ILE A 4 0.28 -6.73 -8.26
CA ILE A 4 1.32 -7.54 -7.63
C ILE A 4 2.64 -7.28 -8.36
N GLY A 5 3.70 -7.02 -7.59
CA GLY A 5 5.01 -6.65 -8.12
C GLY A 5 5.26 -5.15 -8.17
N SER A 6 4.21 -4.33 -8.02
CA SER A 6 4.37 -2.88 -8.02
C SER A 6 5.05 -2.40 -6.74
N ARG A 7 5.87 -1.37 -6.87
CA ARG A 7 6.35 -0.58 -5.74
C ARG A 7 5.52 0.68 -5.68
N VAL A 8 4.87 0.89 -4.56
CA VAL A 8 3.92 1.98 -4.40
C VAL A 8 4.41 2.89 -3.28
N THR A 9 4.57 4.17 -3.59
CA THR A 9 4.87 5.17 -2.58
C THR A 9 3.56 5.82 -2.16
N ILE A 10 3.29 5.76 -0.87
CA ILE A 10 2.05 6.28 -0.28
C ILE A 10 2.37 7.27 0.83
N GLN A 11 1.42 8.14 1.12
CA GLN A 11 1.56 9.12 2.19
C GLN A 11 0.26 9.20 2.99
N GLU A 12 0.38 9.01 4.30
CA GLU A 12 -0.73 9.17 5.23
C GLU A 12 -0.69 10.57 5.83
N ALA A 13 -1.71 11.39 5.54
CA ALA A 13 -1.81 12.77 6.04
C ALA A 13 -0.50 13.55 5.81
N ASP A 14 0.09 14.14 6.86
CA ASP A 14 1.33 14.91 6.78
C ASP A 14 2.56 14.10 7.17
N PHE A 15 2.42 12.78 7.32
CA PHE A 15 3.55 11.93 7.65
C PHE A 15 4.47 11.76 6.43
N ASP A 16 5.71 11.31 6.68
CA ASP A 16 6.65 11.06 5.61
C ASP A 16 6.14 9.96 4.67
N PRO A 17 6.35 10.12 3.35
CA PRO A 17 5.97 9.07 2.41
C PRO A 17 6.71 7.77 2.67
N GLU A 18 6.03 6.65 2.45
CA GLU A 18 6.61 5.32 2.59
C GLU A 18 6.41 4.54 1.30
N THR A 19 7.39 3.70 0.94
CA THR A 19 7.32 2.87 -0.24
C THR A 19 7.13 1.42 0.17
N TYR A 20 6.12 0.78 -0.42
CA TYR A 20 5.84 -0.64 -0.21
C TYR A 20 5.92 -1.39 -1.52
N HIS A 21 6.42 -2.61 -1.44
CA HIS A 21 6.46 -3.54 -2.57
C HIS A 21 5.34 -4.57 -2.36
N LEU A 22 4.37 -4.60 -3.28
CA LEU A 22 3.28 -5.55 -3.21
C LEU A 22 3.72 -6.90 -3.75
N VAL A 23 3.56 -7.93 -2.94
CA VAL A 23 3.99 -9.29 -3.27
C VAL A 23 2.89 -10.29 -2.92
N GLY A 24 3.08 -11.55 -3.31
CA GLY A 24 2.20 -12.62 -2.88
C GLY A 24 2.36 -12.90 -1.39
N ALA A 25 1.35 -13.55 -0.77
CA ALA A 25 1.33 -13.78 0.67
C ALA A 25 2.57 -14.54 1.17
N THR A 26 3.09 -15.48 0.38
CA THR A 26 4.26 -16.26 0.76
C THR A 26 5.56 -15.47 0.75
N GLU A 27 5.59 -14.36 0.03
CA GLU A 27 6.77 -13.52 -0.11
C GLU A 27 6.72 -12.28 0.79
N ALA A 28 5.63 -12.11 1.53
CA ALA A 28 5.44 -10.93 2.37
C ALA A 28 6.49 -10.84 3.47
N ASP A 29 7.06 -9.65 3.62
CA ASP A 29 8.03 -9.33 4.66
C ASP A 29 7.86 -7.85 5.03
N PRO A 30 6.92 -7.54 5.92
CA PRO A 30 6.62 -6.14 6.27
C PRO A 30 7.82 -5.37 6.78
N ARG A 31 8.76 -6.02 7.44
CA ARG A 31 9.97 -5.36 7.96
C ARG A 31 10.85 -4.81 6.83
N ASN A 32 10.80 -5.43 5.66
CA ASN A 32 11.55 -5.00 4.48
C ASN A 32 10.66 -4.29 3.45
N GLY A 33 9.48 -3.85 3.87
CA GLY A 33 8.58 -3.11 2.99
C GLY A 33 7.84 -3.97 1.98
N ARG A 34 7.86 -5.29 2.13
CA ARG A 34 7.12 -6.20 1.26
C ARG A 34 5.81 -6.56 1.93
N ILE A 35 4.72 -6.09 1.39
CA ILE A 35 3.40 -6.36 1.95
C ILE A 35 2.58 -7.24 1.00
N SER A 36 1.79 -8.12 1.59
CA SER A 36 0.91 -8.99 0.84
C SER A 36 -0.25 -8.19 0.24
N HIS A 37 -0.62 -8.52 -1.01
CA HIS A 37 -1.82 -7.96 -1.61
C HIS A 37 -3.09 -8.37 -0.86
N GLU A 38 -3.00 -9.36 0.04
CA GLU A 38 -4.10 -9.79 0.88
C GLU A 38 -4.15 -9.08 2.23
N SER A 39 -3.08 -8.35 2.60
CA SER A 39 -3.08 -7.55 3.83
C SER A 39 -4.05 -6.36 3.70
N PRO A 40 -4.53 -5.79 4.82
CA PRO A 40 -5.45 -4.63 4.76
C PRO A 40 -4.91 -3.48 3.91
N ILE A 41 -3.64 -3.11 4.10
CA ILE A 41 -3.04 -2.02 3.33
C ILE A 41 -2.84 -2.43 1.88
N GLY A 42 -2.28 -3.62 1.63
CA GLY A 42 -2.05 -4.11 0.28
C GLY A 42 -3.33 -4.24 -0.51
N HIS A 43 -4.37 -4.77 0.11
CA HIS A 43 -5.68 -4.90 -0.52
C HIS A 43 -6.27 -3.53 -0.89
N ALA A 44 -6.11 -2.55 -0.01
CA ALA A 44 -6.61 -1.20 -0.27
C ALA A 44 -5.87 -0.52 -1.42
N LEU A 45 -4.59 -0.84 -1.62
CA LEU A 45 -3.78 -0.24 -2.68
C LEU A 45 -4.00 -0.86 -4.06
N MET A 46 -4.47 -2.12 -4.10
CA MET A 46 -4.69 -2.82 -5.38
C MET A 46 -5.63 -2.03 -6.29
N ASP A 47 -5.28 -1.98 -7.57
CA ASP A 47 -6.05 -1.30 -8.62
C ASP A 47 -6.16 0.21 -8.47
N LYS A 48 -5.41 0.82 -7.57
CA LYS A 48 -5.37 2.28 -7.43
C LYS A 48 -4.36 2.89 -8.41
N LYS A 49 -4.58 4.16 -8.70
CA LYS A 49 -3.71 4.96 -9.59
C LYS A 49 -3.06 6.09 -8.81
N VAL A 50 -1.96 6.63 -9.35
CA VAL A 50 -1.32 7.81 -8.78
C VAL A 50 -2.34 8.94 -8.61
N GLY A 51 -2.32 9.58 -7.44
CA GLY A 51 -3.23 10.66 -7.09
C GLY A 51 -4.53 10.21 -6.43
N GLN A 52 -4.84 8.92 -6.44
CA GLN A 52 -6.03 8.41 -5.78
C GLN A 52 -5.78 8.20 -4.28
N ILE A 53 -6.87 8.18 -3.52
CA ILE A 53 -6.86 7.89 -2.09
C ILE A 53 -7.25 6.43 -1.90
N ALA A 54 -6.44 5.69 -1.15
CA ALA A 54 -6.75 4.34 -0.73
C ALA A 54 -7.15 4.36 0.74
N GLU A 55 -8.18 3.60 1.10
CA GLU A 55 -8.64 3.48 2.48
C GLU A 55 -8.48 2.03 2.94
N ALA A 56 -7.67 1.83 3.97
CA ALA A 56 -7.42 0.51 4.55
C ALA A 56 -8.19 0.36 5.85
N GLU A 57 -8.83 -0.79 6.04
CA GLU A 57 -9.47 -1.14 7.30
C GLU A 57 -8.50 -1.95 8.14
N THR A 58 -8.17 -1.43 9.31
CA THR A 58 -7.28 -2.09 10.25
C THR A 58 -8.00 -2.30 11.58
N PRO A 59 -7.48 -3.18 12.47
CA PRO A 59 -8.07 -3.33 13.80
C PRO A 59 -8.16 -2.02 14.59
N GLY A 60 -7.27 -1.06 14.32
CA GLY A 60 -7.26 0.24 14.96
C GLY A 60 -8.16 1.28 14.29
N GLY A 61 -8.88 0.92 13.23
CA GLY A 61 -9.77 1.81 12.49
C GLY A 61 -9.37 1.95 11.02
N LYS A 62 -9.98 2.92 10.35
CA LYS A 62 -9.71 3.17 8.93
C LYS A 62 -8.58 4.17 8.77
N ILE A 63 -7.65 3.86 7.86
CA ILE A 63 -6.51 4.71 7.55
C ILE A 63 -6.56 5.07 6.07
N LYS A 64 -6.34 6.34 5.74
CA LYS A 64 -6.36 6.82 4.36
C LYS A 64 -4.95 7.16 3.91
N PHE A 65 -4.62 6.72 2.70
CA PHE A 65 -3.33 6.99 2.08
C PHE A 65 -3.52 7.60 0.71
N LYS A 66 -2.65 8.56 0.36
CA LYS A 66 -2.59 9.07 -1.00
C LYS A 66 -1.51 8.31 -1.77
N ILE A 67 -1.82 7.90 -3.00
CA ILE A 67 -0.86 7.23 -3.88
C ILE A 67 0.03 8.31 -4.51
N ILE A 68 1.31 8.33 -4.13
CA ILE A 68 2.25 9.33 -4.61
C ILE A 68 2.92 8.88 -5.91
N SER A 69 3.36 7.64 -5.96
CA SER A 69 3.98 7.09 -7.17
C SER A 69 3.81 5.57 -7.22
N ILE A 70 3.91 5.04 -8.43
CA ILE A 70 3.84 3.60 -8.69
C ILE A 70 4.99 3.25 -9.63
N GLU A 71 5.78 2.24 -9.28
CA GLU A 71 6.87 1.75 -10.09
C GLU A 71 6.65 0.29 -10.50
#